data_2a7954bd3d1e030bb02d329a01843425
#
_entry.id   2a7954bd3d1e030bb02d329a01843425
#
_cell.length_a   1.000
_cell.length_b   1.000
_cell.length_c   1.000
_cell.angle_alpha   90.00
_cell.angle_beta   90.00
_cell.angle_gamma   90.00
#
_symmetry.space_group_name_H-M   'P 1'
#
loop_
_entity.id
_entity.type
_entity.pdbx_description
1 polymer ?
#
loop_
_entity_poly.entity_id
_entity_poly.type
_entity_poly.pdbx_seq_one_letter_code
_entity_poly.pdbx_strand_id
1 'polypeptide(L)'
;DKGIGDFLKRDSRFAIQGTFRDVQIAALGSNNRYNNFTIDGVAANDPLGLNANGFASVRNPISVETLAQIRVDFAPYSVTKGNFGGANINAVTKSGTNEFKGKVYGYETDQTNVGDVLGEPINQFSDETTGFVFGGPIIEDKLFFFVGYEESERFAPSNSQPIAAEDEAELRQIQDFLQSRFNYDSGWPIFNAPPESQEQTLIKLDYSINDNHRVEYIYQETQDINIREYDRPNLNYVFSSHYYVYPIDREKNTFAYVGDISDDLSLEMKYTDIVYKNDQDSLGGENFGHHRIALSSGEYAYPTSEQYRLSLIHISEPTRRPI
;
A
#
# COMPACT_ATOMS: atom_id res chain seq x y z
N ASP A 1 -10.13 9.77 -7.64
CA ASP A 1 -9.33 9.18 -6.59
C ASP A 1 -9.48 10.00 -5.31
N LYS A 2 -9.75 9.38 -4.18
CA LYS A 2 -9.89 10.07 -2.89
C LYS A 2 -8.78 9.63 -1.94
N GLY A 3 -7.56 9.95 -2.31
CA GLY A 3 -6.39 9.66 -1.50
C GLY A 3 -5.92 10.85 -0.65
N ILE A 4 -5.02 10.59 0.28
CA ILE A 4 -4.34 11.63 1.07
C ILE A 4 -3.67 12.65 0.16
N GLY A 5 -3.09 12.22 -0.98
CA GLY A 5 -2.52 13.09 -1.99
C GLY A 5 -3.48 14.14 -2.53
N ASP A 6 -4.77 13.80 -2.69
CA ASP A 6 -5.76 14.75 -3.23
C ASP A 6 -6.09 15.89 -2.27
N PHE A 7 -5.99 15.66 -0.96
CA PHE A 7 -6.08 16.72 0.02
C PHE A 7 -4.86 17.62 -0.03
N LEU A 8 -3.68 17.04 -0.16
CA LEU A 8 -2.41 17.77 -0.17
C LEU A 8 -2.16 18.53 -1.48
N LYS A 9 -2.72 18.10 -2.62
CA LYS A 9 -2.67 18.84 -3.90
C LYS A 9 -3.17 20.29 -3.81
N ARG A 10 -3.99 20.60 -2.81
CA ARG A 10 -4.53 21.95 -2.60
C ARG A 10 -3.51 22.94 -2.01
N ASP A 11 -2.41 22.42 -1.48
CA ASP A 11 -1.31 23.22 -0.94
C ASP A 11 -0.14 23.21 -1.94
N SER A 12 0.22 24.39 -2.45
CA SER A 12 1.27 24.57 -3.47
C SER A 12 2.67 24.14 -3.03
N ARG A 13 2.87 23.86 -1.75
CA ARG A 13 4.14 23.34 -1.20
C ARG A 13 4.32 21.84 -1.45
N PHE A 14 3.27 21.16 -1.91
CA PHE A 14 3.34 19.76 -2.30
C PHE A 14 3.31 19.60 -3.82
N ALA A 15 4.18 18.74 -4.33
CA ALA A 15 4.08 18.17 -5.66
C ALA A 15 3.65 16.71 -5.53
N ILE A 16 2.53 16.36 -6.15
CA ILE A 16 2.01 15.00 -6.17
C ILE A 16 2.29 14.40 -7.53
N GLN A 17 3.00 13.29 -7.57
CA GLN A 17 3.36 12.58 -8.79
C GLN A 17 2.85 11.13 -8.73
N GLY A 18 2.70 10.51 -9.88
CA GLY A 18 2.20 9.15 -9.99
C GLY A 18 0.67 9.06 -9.88
N THR A 19 0.19 7.86 -10.06
CA THR A 19 -1.23 7.51 -10.01
C THR A 19 -1.42 6.23 -9.23
N PHE A 20 -2.49 6.14 -8.49
CA PHE A 20 -2.93 4.94 -7.76
C PHE A 20 -1.88 4.34 -6.81
N ARG A 21 -1.03 3.42 -7.28
CA ARG A 21 -0.01 2.71 -6.48
C ARG A 21 1.19 3.55 -6.11
N ASP A 22 1.56 4.45 -7.01
CA ASP A 22 2.84 5.15 -6.93
C ASP A 22 2.65 6.64 -6.63
N VAL A 23 1.59 6.97 -5.89
CA VAL A 23 1.34 8.35 -5.48
C VAL A 23 2.46 8.82 -4.57
N GLN A 24 3.37 9.60 -5.12
CA GLN A 24 4.51 10.17 -4.41
C GLN A 24 4.17 11.60 -3.98
N ILE A 25 4.34 11.86 -2.70
CA ILE A 25 4.05 13.17 -2.09
C ILE A 25 5.38 13.86 -1.82
N ALA A 26 5.81 14.74 -2.72
CA ALA A 26 7.02 15.54 -2.53
C ALA A 26 6.70 16.85 -1.83
N ALA A 27 7.28 17.08 -0.66
CA ALA A 27 7.12 18.32 0.10
C ALA A 27 8.31 19.25 -0.15
N LEU A 28 8.05 20.52 -0.53
CA LEU A 28 9.07 21.55 -0.80
C LEU A 28 10.16 21.10 -1.79
N GLY A 29 9.81 20.26 -2.76
CA GLY A 29 10.74 19.71 -3.73
C GLY A 29 11.63 18.58 -3.23
N SER A 30 11.45 18.11 -1.99
CA SER A 30 12.17 16.98 -1.44
C SER A 30 11.60 15.65 -1.95
N ASN A 31 12.42 14.60 -1.99
CA ASN A 31 11.94 13.26 -2.29
C ASN A 31 10.89 12.84 -1.26
N ASN A 32 9.84 12.12 -1.71
CA ASN A 32 8.74 11.66 -0.86
C ASN A 32 9.20 10.81 0.34
N ARG A 33 10.31 10.07 0.20
CA ARG A 33 10.89 9.24 1.27
C ARG A 33 11.46 10.05 2.44
N TYR A 34 11.64 11.35 2.28
CA TYR A 34 12.07 12.24 3.36
C TYR A 34 10.92 12.81 4.19
N ASN A 35 9.67 12.51 3.82
CA ASN A 35 8.53 12.84 4.66
C ASN A 35 8.38 11.81 5.78
N ASN A 36 8.02 12.28 6.96
CA ASN A 36 7.49 11.42 8.00
C ASN A 36 5.96 11.43 7.90
N PHE A 37 5.38 10.27 7.63
CA PHE A 37 3.94 10.10 7.63
C PHE A 37 3.52 9.33 8.87
N THR A 38 2.58 9.91 9.64
CA THR A 38 2.07 9.30 10.87
C THR A 38 0.55 9.23 10.85
N ILE A 39 0.00 8.22 11.53
CA ILE A 39 -1.43 8.08 11.80
C ILE A 39 -1.58 8.07 13.32
N ASP A 40 -2.29 9.08 13.86
CA ASP A 40 -2.41 9.34 15.30
C ASP A 40 -1.05 9.42 16.01
N GLY A 41 -0.07 10.00 15.31
CA GLY A 41 1.30 10.18 15.80
C GLY A 41 2.17 8.92 15.75
N VAL A 42 1.70 7.82 15.19
CA VAL A 42 2.45 6.57 14.99
C VAL A 42 2.90 6.46 13.54
N ALA A 43 4.17 6.15 13.30
CA ALA A 43 4.74 6.06 11.96
C ALA A 43 3.98 5.06 11.06
N ALA A 44 3.69 5.50 9.84
CA ALA A 44 3.06 4.72 8.78
C ALA A 44 3.88 4.74 7.48
N ASN A 45 5.15 5.11 7.58
CA ASN A 45 6.12 4.97 6.51
C ASN A 45 6.45 3.50 6.27
N ASP A 46 6.91 3.19 5.06
CA ASP A 46 7.43 1.89 4.68
C ASP A 46 8.73 1.58 5.46
N PRO A 47 8.73 0.59 6.37
CA PRO A 47 9.90 0.28 7.19
C PRO A 47 11.02 -0.41 6.39
N LEU A 48 10.69 -1.03 5.25
CA LEU A 48 11.63 -1.78 4.42
C LEU A 48 12.12 -0.95 3.22
N GLY A 49 11.46 0.16 2.90
CA GLY A 49 11.81 1.01 1.76
C GLY A 49 11.49 0.41 0.39
N LEU A 50 10.57 -0.54 0.32
CA LEU A 50 10.21 -1.28 -0.90
C LEU A 50 9.12 -0.59 -1.72
N ASN A 51 8.27 0.23 -1.09
CA ASN A 51 7.20 0.94 -1.77
C ASN A 51 7.66 2.31 -2.27
N ALA A 52 7.43 2.60 -3.55
CA ALA A 52 7.82 3.86 -4.18
C ALA A 52 7.11 5.07 -3.58
N ASN A 53 5.87 4.89 -3.10
CA ASN A 53 5.09 5.94 -2.45
C ASN A 53 5.60 6.32 -1.05
N GLY A 54 6.45 5.49 -0.45
CA GLY A 54 6.99 5.70 0.90
C GLY A 54 6.05 5.28 2.05
N PHE A 55 4.89 4.70 1.74
CA PHE A 55 3.94 4.19 2.73
C PHE A 55 4.14 2.70 3.00
N ALA A 56 3.71 2.25 4.18
CA ALA A 56 3.68 0.83 4.54
C ALA A 56 2.51 0.05 3.88
N SER A 57 1.97 0.58 2.80
CA SER A 57 0.90 0.03 1.96
C SER A 57 1.10 0.48 0.53
N VAL A 58 0.56 -0.26 -0.43
CA VAL A 58 0.72 0.08 -1.86
C VAL A 58 -0.15 1.27 -2.26
N ARG A 59 -1.29 1.40 -1.60
CA ARG A 59 -2.22 2.54 -1.77
C ARG A 59 -2.17 3.47 -0.55
N ASN A 60 -3.27 4.13 -0.25
CA ASN A 60 -3.40 4.93 0.96
C ASN A 60 -3.24 4.06 2.21
N PRO A 61 -2.44 4.47 3.19
CA PRO A 61 -2.23 3.69 4.40
C PRO A 61 -3.41 3.71 5.37
N ILE A 62 -4.43 4.50 5.07
CA ILE A 62 -5.69 4.61 5.83
C ILE A 62 -6.78 5.23 4.96
N SER A 63 -8.01 4.78 5.13
CA SER A 63 -9.18 5.38 4.48
C SER A 63 -9.35 6.85 4.87
N VAL A 64 -9.52 7.71 3.87
CA VAL A 64 -9.75 9.14 4.10
C VAL A 64 -11.09 9.42 4.81
N GLU A 65 -12.05 8.50 4.70
CA GLU A 65 -13.34 8.63 5.38
C GLU A 65 -13.25 8.41 6.89
N THR A 66 -12.17 7.79 7.37
CA THR A 66 -11.87 7.64 8.80
C THR A 66 -11.14 8.86 9.39
N LEU A 67 -10.67 9.79 8.56
CA LEU A 67 -9.87 10.93 9.00
C LEU A 67 -10.74 12.08 9.52
N ALA A 68 -10.36 12.63 10.66
CA ALA A 68 -10.86 13.89 11.19
C ALA A 68 -10.11 15.09 10.59
N GLN A 69 -8.79 14.99 10.47
CA GLN A 69 -7.93 16.05 9.94
C GLN A 69 -6.57 15.51 9.49
N ILE A 70 -5.90 16.27 8.63
CA ILE A 70 -4.49 16.07 8.28
C ILE A 70 -3.73 17.31 8.74
N ARG A 71 -2.69 17.12 9.55
CA ARG A 71 -1.77 18.17 9.99
C ARG A 71 -0.46 18.06 9.25
N VAL A 72 0.07 19.17 8.80
CA VAL A 72 1.35 19.21 8.08
C VAL A 72 2.26 20.24 8.75
N ASP A 73 3.44 19.77 9.12
CA ASP A 73 4.51 20.59 9.66
C ASP A 73 5.72 20.52 8.70
N PHE A 74 6.16 21.66 8.17
CA PHE A 74 7.28 21.71 7.23
C PHE A 74 8.66 21.89 7.88
N ALA A 75 8.73 22.46 9.04
CA ALA A 75 9.97 22.69 9.76
C ALA A 75 9.72 22.79 11.28
N PRO A 76 9.18 21.72 11.91
CA PRO A 76 8.95 21.79 13.35
C PRO A 76 10.28 21.77 14.11
N TYR A 77 10.46 22.75 14.99
CA TYR A 77 11.64 22.84 15.88
C TYR A 77 11.49 22.01 17.15
N SER A 78 10.35 21.33 17.32
CA SER A 78 10.13 20.50 18.51
C SER A 78 11.00 19.25 18.49
N VAL A 79 11.70 18.99 19.59
CA VAL A 79 12.52 17.78 19.79
C VAL A 79 11.69 16.49 19.81
N THR A 80 10.36 16.60 19.97
CA THR A 80 9.44 15.45 19.91
C THR A 80 9.09 15.01 18.48
N LYS A 81 9.45 15.83 17.49
CA LYS A 81 9.20 15.56 16.08
C LYS A 81 10.51 15.32 15.35
N GLY A 82 10.66 14.13 14.80
CA GLY A 82 11.88 13.73 14.09
C GLY A 82 11.57 12.86 12.87
N ASN A 83 12.61 12.26 12.33
CA ASN A 83 12.53 11.29 11.23
C ASN A 83 12.00 11.86 9.91
N PHE A 84 12.30 13.13 9.61
CA PHE A 84 11.93 13.77 8.34
C PHE A 84 13.00 14.76 7.88
N GLY A 85 13.11 14.90 6.56
CA GLY A 85 13.90 15.94 5.89
C GLY A 85 13.04 16.78 4.94
N GLY A 86 11.77 16.38 4.76
CA GLY A 86 10.72 17.06 4.01
C GLY A 86 9.65 17.62 4.92
N ALA A 87 8.47 17.02 4.93
CA ALA A 87 7.36 17.38 5.82
C ALA A 87 7.09 16.27 6.85
N ASN A 88 6.55 16.68 8.00
CA ASN A 88 5.89 15.78 8.92
C ASN A 88 4.38 15.88 8.71
N ILE A 89 3.78 14.80 8.21
CA ILE A 89 2.37 14.71 7.86
C ILE A 89 1.70 13.78 8.87
N ASN A 90 0.76 14.29 9.64
CA ASN A 90 0.02 13.49 10.62
C ASN A 90 -1.47 13.44 10.27
N ALA A 91 -1.94 12.24 9.92
CA ALA A 91 -3.35 11.93 9.75
C ALA A 91 -3.95 11.61 11.12
N VAL A 92 -4.99 12.34 11.51
CA VAL A 92 -5.69 12.13 12.79
C VAL A 92 -7.02 11.48 12.51
N THR A 93 -7.28 10.35 13.12
CA THR A 93 -8.52 9.60 12.95
C THR A 93 -9.68 10.21 13.72
N LYS A 94 -10.90 9.93 13.25
CA LYS A 94 -12.14 10.29 13.95
C LYS A 94 -12.27 9.50 15.25
N SER A 95 -12.97 10.08 16.19
CA SER A 95 -13.41 9.44 17.43
C SER A 95 -14.95 9.43 17.48
N GLY A 96 -15.51 8.56 18.31
CA GLY A 96 -16.93 8.59 18.65
C GLY A 96 -17.29 9.87 19.42
N THR A 97 -18.57 10.19 19.43
CA THR A 97 -19.16 11.35 20.13
C THR A 97 -20.41 10.89 20.87
N ASN A 98 -21.09 11.79 21.61
CA ASN A 98 -22.38 11.48 22.22
C ASN A 98 -23.52 11.25 21.22
N GLU A 99 -23.26 11.50 19.93
CA GLU A 99 -24.22 11.22 18.86
C GLU A 99 -23.77 10.04 18.03
N PHE A 100 -24.65 9.10 17.74
CA PHE A 100 -24.39 8.07 16.74
C PHE A 100 -24.33 8.69 15.35
N LYS A 101 -23.20 8.50 14.67
CA LYS A 101 -22.99 8.96 13.30
C LYS A 101 -22.42 7.83 12.47
N GLY A 102 -22.99 7.67 11.28
CA GLY A 102 -22.52 6.65 10.35
C GLY A 102 -22.62 7.13 8.91
N LYS A 103 -21.81 6.52 8.06
CA LYS A 103 -21.79 6.73 6.62
C LYS A 103 -21.45 5.42 5.94
N VAL A 104 -22.21 5.07 4.91
CA VAL A 104 -21.86 4.02 3.94
C VAL A 104 -21.55 4.72 2.62
N TYR A 105 -20.53 4.27 1.90
CA TYR A 105 -20.10 4.90 0.65
C TYR A 105 -19.62 3.86 -0.33
N GLY A 106 -19.67 4.22 -1.62
CA GLY A 106 -19.08 3.49 -2.72
C GLY A 106 -18.59 4.46 -3.77
N TYR A 107 -17.45 4.15 -4.37
CA TYR A 107 -16.84 4.90 -5.46
C TYR A 107 -16.43 3.93 -6.54
N GLU A 108 -16.69 4.31 -7.77
CA GLU A 108 -16.30 3.55 -8.95
C GLU A 108 -15.69 4.51 -9.97
N THR A 109 -14.60 4.11 -10.58
CA THR A 109 -13.96 4.81 -11.69
C THR A 109 -13.46 3.81 -12.69
N ASP A 110 -13.80 4.01 -13.95
CA ASP A 110 -13.33 3.20 -15.07
C ASP A 110 -12.86 4.09 -16.23
N GLN A 111 -12.39 3.50 -17.30
CA GLN A 111 -11.93 4.20 -18.50
C GLN A 111 -13.02 5.05 -19.16
N THR A 112 -14.31 4.77 -18.92
CA THR A 112 -15.42 5.51 -19.52
C THR A 112 -15.70 6.82 -18.78
N ASN A 113 -15.30 6.90 -17.51
CA ASN A 113 -15.46 8.07 -16.64
C ASN A 113 -14.24 9.01 -16.66
N VAL A 114 -13.20 8.64 -17.41
CA VAL A 114 -11.97 9.43 -17.56
C VAL A 114 -11.84 9.84 -19.02
N GLY A 115 -11.52 11.09 -19.26
CA GLY A 115 -11.34 11.59 -20.63
C GLY A 115 -10.05 11.04 -21.28
N ASP A 116 -9.99 11.13 -22.62
CA ASP A 116 -8.82 10.75 -23.40
C ASP A 116 -7.56 11.48 -22.96
N VAL A 117 -6.43 10.82 -23.04
CA VAL A 117 -5.12 11.43 -22.81
C VAL A 117 -4.51 11.80 -24.16
N LEU A 118 -4.32 13.10 -24.40
CA LEU A 118 -3.79 13.64 -25.67
C LEU A 118 -4.60 13.22 -26.90
N GLY A 119 -5.90 12.93 -26.72
CA GLY A 119 -6.79 12.49 -27.81
C GLY A 119 -6.78 10.98 -28.07
N GLU A 120 -6.03 10.21 -27.27
CA GLU A 120 -6.03 8.74 -27.34
C GLU A 120 -6.86 8.16 -26.19
N PRO A 121 -7.68 7.12 -26.45
CA PRO A 121 -8.44 6.43 -25.43
C PRO A 121 -7.51 5.82 -24.37
N ILE A 122 -7.94 5.86 -23.10
CA ILE A 122 -7.25 5.18 -22.01
C ILE A 122 -7.53 3.68 -22.07
N ASN A 123 -6.52 2.86 -21.78
CA ASN A 123 -6.68 1.42 -21.65
C ASN A 123 -7.77 1.07 -20.62
N GLN A 124 -8.45 -0.05 -20.84
CA GLN A 124 -9.46 -0.54 -19.90
C GLN A 124 -8.89 -0.64 -18.48
N PHE A 125 -9.61 -0.11 -17.52
CA PHE A 125 -9.37 -0.30 -16.09
C PHE A 125 -10.66 -0.16 -15.30
N SER A 126 -10.71 -0.70 -14.10
CA SER A 126 -11.72 -0.38 -13.10
C SER A 126 -11.04 -0.16 -11.74
N ASP A 127 -11.59 0.74 -10.95
CA ASP A 127 -11.18 1.01 -9.57
C ASP A 127 -12.45 1.22 -8.75
N GLU A 128 -12.72 0.27 -7.86
CA GLU A 128 -13.91 0.25 -7.03
C GLU A 128 -13.50 0.36 -5.57
N THR A 129 -14.23 1.14 -4.80
CA THR A 129 -14.03 1.28 -3.36
C THR A 129 -15.38 1.30 -2.67
N THR A 130 -15.56 0.44 -1.68
CA THR A 130 -16.73 0.41 -0.83
C THR A 130 -16.32 0.46 0.64
N GLY A 131 -17.17 1.03 1.47
CA GLY A 131 -16.83 1.11 2.88
C GLY A 131 -17.92 1.72 3.74
N PHE A 132 -17.66 1.70 5.04
CA PHE A 132 -18.49 2.36 6.01
C PHE A 132 -17.66 2.91 7.16
N VAL A 133 -18.21 3.92 7.82
CA VAL A 133 -17.74 4.42 9.11
C VAL A 133 -18.93 4.56 10.04
N PHE A 134 -18.72 4.24 11.31
CA PHE A 134 -19.77 4.35 12.34
C PHE A 134 -19.14 4.64 13.70
N GLY A 135 -19.75 5.53 14.47
CA GLY A 135 -19.28 5.86 15.80
C GLY A 135 -20.37 6.44 16.68
N GLY A 136 -20.16 6.41 17.98
CA GLY A 136 -21.10 6.89 18.97
C GLY A 136 -20.66 6.59 20.39
N PRO A 137 -21.53 6.85 21.39
CA PRO A 137 -21.27 6.53 22.78
C PRO A 137 -21.58 5.06 23.09
N ILE A 138 -20.70 4.41 23.85
CA ILE A 138 -21.02 3.19 24.59
C ILE A 138 -21.56 3.59 25.96
N ILE A 139 -20.96 4.63 26.56
CA ILE A 139 -21.42 5.28 27.78
C ILE A 139 -21.37 6.78 27.50
N GLU A 140 -22.52 7.46 27.58
CA GLU A 140 -22.59 8.91 27.37
C GLU A 140 -21.56 9.65 28.24
N ASP A 141 -20.93 10.64 27.63
CA ASP A 141 -19.87 11.49 28.20
C ASP A 141 -18.58 10.78 28.64
N LYS A 142 -18.50 9.45 28.51
CA LYS A 142 -17.38 8.68 29.06
C LYS A 142 -16.69 7.75 28.10
N LEU A 143 -17.42 6.87 27.44
CA LEU A 143 -16.83 5.83 26.58
C LEU A 143 -17.42 5.90 25.19
N PHE A 144 -16.57 6.15 24.24
CA PHE A 144 -16.93 6.28 22.85
C PHE A 144 -16.23 5.22 22.00
N PHE A 145 -16.86 4.89 20.89
CA PHE A 145 -16.25 4.03 19.87
C PHE A 145 -16.34 4.68 18.50
N PHE A 146 -15.41 4.30 17.63
CA PHE A 146 -15.44 4.59 16.22
C PHE A 146 -14.91 3.37 15.46
N VAL A 147 -15.61 2.97 14.39
CA VAL A 147 -15.23 1.86 13.51
C VAL A 147 -15.27 2.36 12.08
N GLY A 148 -14.28 1.99 11.30
CA GLY A 148 -14.21 2.17 9.86
C GLY A 148 -13.74 0.91 9.17
N TYR A 149 -14.37 0.59 8.05
CA TYR A 149 -13.95 -0.46 7.14
C TYR A 149 -14.02 0.06 5.72
N GLU A 150 -13.00 -0.24 4.94
CA GLU A 150 -12.94 0.07 3.51
C GLU A 150 -12.28 -1.08 2.76
N GLU A 151 -12.88 -1.46 1.67
CA GLU A 151 -12.35 -2.39 0.70
C GLU A 151 -12.25 -1.70 -0.66
N SER A 152 -11.12 -1.89 -1.32
CA SER A 152 -10.93 -1.37 -2.66
C SER A 152 -10.33 -2.43 -3.57
N GLU A 153 -10.87 -2.54 -4.76
CA GLU A 153 -10.37 -3.41 -5.83
C GLU A 153 -10.00 -2.60 -7.05
N ARG A 154 -8.96 -3.03 -7.72
CA ARG A 154 -8.55 -2.45 -8.98
C ARG A 154 -8.16 -3.51 -9.98
N PHE A 155 -8.76 -3.43 -11.14
CA PHE A 155 -8.35 -4.15 -12.32
C PHE A 155 -7.68 -3.20 -13.32
N ALA A 156 -6.53 -3.61 -13.85
CA ALA A 156 -5.93 -3.00 -15.02
C ALA A 156 -5.25 -4.11 -15.83
N PRO A 157 -5.50 -4.21 -17.13
CA PRO A 157 -4.84 -5.20 -17.96
C PRO A 157 -3.32 -4.98 -17.92
N SER A 158 -2.57 -6.06 -17.98
CA SER A 158 -1.12 -5.94 -18.09
C SER A 158 -0.75 -5.30 -19.44
N ASN A 159 0.37 -4.57 -19.46
CA ASN A 159 0.91 -3.98 -20.69
C ASN A 159 1.65 -5.03 -21.55
N SER A 160 1.17 -6.28 -21.58
CA SER A 160 1.75 -7.31 -22.44
C SER A 160 1.66 -6.90 -23.91
N GLN A 161 2.77 -7.05 -24.61
CA GLN A 161 2.79 -6.81 -26.06
C GLN A 161 1.90 -7.83 -26.79
N PRO A 162 1.22 -7.42 -27.87
CA PRO A 162 0.50 -8.36 -28.72
C PRO A 162 1.48 -9.41 -29.25
N ILE A 163 1.06 -10.69 -29.22
CA ILE A 163 1.86 -11.78 -29.79
C ILE A 163 1.78 -11.70 -31.32
N ALA A 164 2.94 -11.65 -31.97
CA ALA A 164 3.02 -11.74 -33.41
C ALA A 164 2.57 -13.15 -33.89
N ALA A 165 1.85 -13.20 -34.98
CA ALA A 165 1.30 -14.46 -35.48
C ALA A 165 2.37 -15.52 -35.82
N GLU A 166 3.54 -15.05 -36.24
CA GLU A 166 4.71 -15.93 -36.52
C GLU A 166 5.31 -16.54 -35.25
N ASP A 167 5.19 -15.88 -34.10
CA ASP A 167 5.79 -16.33 -32.83
C ASP A 167 4.86 -17.24 -32.02
N GLU A 168 3.54 -17.16 -32.24
CA GLU A 168 2.56 -17.87 -31.41
C GLU A 168 2.80 -19.39 -31.39
N ALA A 169 3.10 -19.99 -32.55
CA ALA A 169 3.33 -21.43 -32.64
C ALA A 169 4.58 -21.87 -31.85
N GLU A 170 5.64 -21.08 -31.89
CA GLU A 170 6.89 -21.36 -31.16
C GLU A 170 6.74 -21.16 -29.65
N LEU A 171 5.99 -20.14 -29.23
CA LEU A 171 5.64 -19.91 -27.83
C LEU A 171 4.82 -21.06 -27.25
N ARG A 172 3.85 -21.61 -28.02
CA ARG A 172 3.10 -22.81 -27.60
C ARG A 172 3.98 -24.04 -27.48
N GLN A 173 4.92 -24.25 -28.40
CA GLN A 173 5.88 -25.37 -28.30
C GLN A 173 6.74 -25.26 -27.03
N ILE A 174 7.16 -24.05 -26.65
CA ILE A 174 7.89 -23.80 -25.39
C ILE A 174 7.02 -24.15 -24.18
N GLN A 175 5.77 -23.70 -24.16
CA GLN A 175 4.82 -24.01 -23.07
C GLN A 175 4.61 -25.53 -22.93
N ASP A 176 4.29 -26.20 -24.05
CA ASP A 176 4.05 -27.65 -24.09
C ASP A 176 5.27 -28.45 -23.68
N PHE A 177 6.46 -28.02 -24.09
CA PHE A 177 7.73 -28.65 -23.69
C PHE A 177 7.96 -28.56 -22.19
N LEU A 178 7.77 -27.39 -21.58
CA LEU A 178 7.92 -27.19 -20.15
C LEU A 178 6.90 -28.00 -19.35
N GLN A 179 5.65 -28.01 -19.80
CA GLN A 179 4.58 -28.77 -19.16
C GLN A 179 4.83 -30.28 -19.27
N SER A 180 5.13 -30.80 -20.48
CA SER A 180 5.27 -32.24 -20.69
C SER A 180 6.56 -32.82 -20.08
N ARG A 181 7.67 -32.08 -20.12
CA ARG A 181 8.97 -32.56 -19.69
C ARG A 181 9.26 -32.35 -18.22
N PHE A 182 8.75 -31.26 -17.64
CA PHE A 182 9.08 -30.81 -16.29
C PHE A 182 7.87 -30.66 -15.39
N ASN A 183 6.67 -30.89 -15.93
CA ASN A 183 5.39 -30.60 -15.24
C ASN A 183 5.35 -29.15 -14.71
N TYR A 184 5.91 -28.21 -15.50
CA TYR A 184 6.00 -26.80 -15.17
C TYR A 184 5.00 -26.01 -16.01
N ASP A 185 4.08 -25.30 -15.32
CA ASP A 185 3.16 -24.36 -15.94
C ASP A 185 3.82 -22.99 -16.05
N SER A 186 4.26 -22.63 -17.24
CA SER A 186 4.81 -21.31 -17.51
C SER A 186 3.74 -20.22 -17.64
N GLY A 187 2.47 -20.60 -17.72
CA GLY A 187 1.39 -19.70 -18.11
C GLY A 187 1.51 -19.25 -19.56
N TRP A 188 1.10 -18.01 -19.85
CA TRP A 188 1.08 -17.41 -21.18
C TRP A 188 1.53 -15.95 -21.16
N PRO A 189 2.14 -15.40 -22.26
CA PRO A 189 2.60 -14.02 -22.29
C PRO A 189 1.50 -12.95 -22.15
N ILE A 190 0.28 -13.26 -22.59
CA ILE A 190 -0.88 -12.40 -22.34
C ILE A 190 -1.54 -12.90 -21.05
N PHE A 191 -1.39 -12.13 -20.00
CA PHE A 191 -1.90 -12.48 -18.68
C PHE A 191 -2.87 -11.40 -18.17
N ASN A 192 -4.11 -11.79 -17.96
CA ASN A 192 -5.05 -10.96 -17.25
C ASN A 192 -4.89 -11.22 -15.74
N ALA A 193 -4.07 -10.41 -15.11
CA ALA A 193 -3.90 -10.50 -13.67
C ALA A 193 -5.25 -10.34 -12.94
N PRO A 194 -5.51 -11.09 -11.87
CA PRO A 194 -6.66 -10.82 -11.02
C PRO A 194 -6.59 -9.39 -10.46
N PRO A 195 -7.73 -8.83 -10.01
CA PRO A 195 -7.74 -7.51 -9.40
C PRO A 195 -6.79 -7.41 -8.22
N GLU A 196 -6.19 -6.26 -8.05
CA GLU A 196 -5.47 -5.88 -6.84
C GLU A 196 -6.47 -5.41 -5.82
N SER A 197 -6.31 -5.83 -4.57
CA SER A 197 -7.22 -5.46 -3.48
C SER A 197 -6.49 -4.83 -2.31
N GLN A 198 -7.20 -3.98 -1.59
CA GLN A 198 -6.78 -3.46 -0.29
C GLN A 198 -7.98 -3.46 0.64
N GLU A 199 -7.79 -4.02 1.83
CA GLU A 199 -8.75 -3.96 2.92
C GLU A 199 -8.17 -3.15 4.07
N GLN A 200 -8.99 -2.31 4.69
CA GLN A 200 -8.58 -1.46 5.81
C GLN A 200 -9.63 -1.50 6.91
N THR A 201 -9.19 -1.78 8.12
CA THR A 201 -10.01 -1.77 9.32
C THR A 201 -9.44 -0.79 10.34
N LEU A 202 -10.29 0.04 10.91
CA LEU A 202 -9.97 0.91 12.03
C LEU A 202 -11.01 0.72 13.13
N ILE A 203 -10.54 0.45 14.35
CA ILE A 203 -11.38 0.43 15.55
C ILE A 203 -10.72 1.33 16.58
N LYS A 204 -11.48 2.27 17.11
CA LYS A 204 -11.01 3.20 18.13
C LYS A 204 -11.96 3.23 19.30
N LEU A 205 -11.40 3.20 20.51
CA LEU A 205 -12.11 3.34 21.76
C LEU A 205 -11.49 4.48 22.55
N ASP A 206 -12.30 5.43 22.95
CA ASP A 206 -11.91 6.59 23.78
C ASP A 206 -12.64 6.52 25.10
N TYR A 207 -11.90 6.45 26.21
CA TYR A 207 -12.45 6.41 27.55
C TYR A 207 -11.97 7.58 28.39
N SER A 208 -12.90 8.47 28.76
CA SER A 208 -12.69 9.54 29.73
C SER A 208 -12.91 8.97 31.14
N ILE A 209 -11.84 8.72 31.86
CA ILE A 209 -11.92 8.25 33.26
C ILE A 209 -12.56 9.34 34.11
N ASN A 210 -12.12 10.57 33.90
CA ASN A 210 -12.66 11.81 34.46
C ASN A 210 -12.22 12.99 33.55
N ASP A 211 -12.47 14.23 33.97
CA ASP A 211 -12.17 15.42 33.16
C ASP A 211 -10.67 15.59 32.87
N ASN A 212 -9.81 15.04 33.72
CA ASN A 212 -8.35 15.18 33.63
C ASN A 212 -7.64 13.95 33.09
N HIS A 213 -8.31 12.80 32.94
CA HIS A 213 -7.67 11.53 32.57
C HIS A 213 -8.42 10.82 31.48
N ARG A 214 -7.73 10.50 30.38
CA ARG A 214 -8.25 9.78 29.22
C ARG A 214 -7.35 8.62 28.82
N VAL A 215 -7.96 7.53 28.40
CA VAL A 215 -7.31 6.38 27.78
C VAL A 215 -7.87 6.18 26.36
N GLU A 216 -7.02 5.84 25.45
CA GLU A 216 -7.37 5.56 24.06
C GLU A 216 -6.79 4.20 23.64
N TYR A 217 -7.59 3.42 22.94
CA TYR A 217 -7.14 2.23 22.23
C TYR A 217 -7.46 2.35 20.75
N ILE A 218 -6.48 2.07 19.89
CA ILE A 218 -6.63 2.08 18.43
C ILE A 218 -6.11 0.76 17.88
N TYR A 219 -6.98 0.02 17.20
CA TYR A 219 -6.64 -1.08 16.33
C TYR A 219 -6.72 -0.61 14.89
N GLN A 220 -5.69 -0.89 14.12
CA GLN A 220 -5.64 -0.62 12.69
C GLN A 220 -5.03 -1.80 11.96
N GLU A 221 -5.72 -2.26 10.93
CA GLU A 221 -5.26 -3.32 10.04
C GLU A 221 -5.34 -2.83 8.58
N THR A 222 -4.35 -3.20 7.80
CA THR A 222 -4.31 -2.99 6.35
C THR A 222 -3.77 -4.25 5.71
N GLN A 223 -4.54 -4.79 4.77
CA GLN A 223 -4.18 -5.94 3.96
C GLN A 223 -4.17 -5.52 2.50
N ASP A 224 -3.04 -5.69 1.83
CA ASP A 224 -2.89 -5.41 0.40
C ASP A 224 -2.56 -6.69 -0.35
N ILE A 225 -3.19 -6.89 -1.51
CA ILE A 225 -2.80 -7.90 -2.47
C ILE A 225 -2.49 -7.20 -3.79
N ASN A 226 -1.24 -7.27 -4.20
CA ASN A 226 -0.78 -6.70 -5.46
C ASN A 226 -0.16 -7.76 -6.33
N ILE A 227 -0.31 -7.59 -7.64
CA ILE A 227 0.31 -8.45 -8.63
C ILE A 227 1.26 -7.58 -9.45
N ARG A 228 2.52 -7.97 -9.49
CA ARG A 228 3.55 -7.24 -10.21
C ARG A 228 4.18 -8.12 -11.27
N GLU A 229 4.40 -7.52 -12.42
CA GLU A 229 5.27 -8.05 -13.43
C GLU A 229 6.73 -7.86 -13.00
N TYR A 230 7.59 -8.84 -13.29
CA TYR A 230 9.01 -8.68 -13.09
C TYR A 230 9.52 -7.52 -13.95
N ASP A 231 10.08 -6.52 -13.31
CA ASP A 231 10.43 -5.22 -13.89
C ASP A 231 11.63 -5.33 -14.87
N ARG A 232 11.31 -5.66 -16.12
CA ARG A 232 12.28 -5.60 -17.24
C ARG A 232 11.60 -4.97 -18.46
N PRO A 233 11.75 -3.66 -18.64
CA PRO A 233 11.01 -2.89 -19.66
C PRO A 233 11.30 -3.24 -21.13
N ASN A 234 12.19 -4.17 -21.42
CA ASN A 234 12.61 -4.54 -22.78
C ASN A 234 12.45 -6.03 -23.09
N LEU A 235 11.60 -6.75 -22.37
CA LEU A 235 11.34 -8.16 -22.65
C LEU A 235 10.19 -8.30 -23.64
N ASN A 236 10.39 -9.14 -24.67
CA ASN A 236 9.41 -9.30 -25.74
C ASN A 236 8.19 -10.13 -25.30
N TYR A 237 8.39 -11.38 -24.88
CA TYR A 237 7.30 -12.25 -24.44
C TYR A 237 7.57 -12.79 -23.04
N VAL A 238 7.00 -12.10 -22.05
CA VAL A 238 7.10 -12.49 -20.64
C VAL A 238 5.88 -13.33 -20.26
N PHE A 239 6.11 -14.58 -19.90
CA PHE A 239 5.04 -15.48 -19.48
C PHE A 239 4.56 -15.14 -18.06
N SER A 240 3.32 -15.52 -17.75
CA SER A 240 2.71 -15.20 -16.44
C SER A 240 3.45 -15.80 -15.24
N SER A 241 4.28 -16.83 -15.45
CA SER A 241 5.20 -17.33 -14.42
C SER A 241 6.19 -16.29 -13.88
N HIS A 242 6.43 -15.19 -14.62
CA HIS A 242 7.26 -14.07 -14.18
C HIS A 242 6.54 -13.08 -13.26
N TYR A 243 5.22 -13.21 -13.14
CA TYR A 243 4.46 -12.38 -12.22
C TYR A 243 4.60 -12.91 -10.81
N TYR A 244 4.49 -12.04 -9.86
CA TYR A 244 4.47 -12.38 -8.45
C TYR A 244 3.34 -11.65 -7.72
N VAL A 245 2.77 -12.34 -6.75
CA VAL A 245 1.84 -11.77 -5.79
C VAL A 245 2.66 -11.13 -4.69
N TYR A 246 2.26 -9.94 -4.30
CA TYR A 246 2.94 -9.15 -3.30
C TYR A 246 1.94 -8.76 -2.20
N PRO A 247 1.68 -9.68 -1.24
CA PRO A 247 0.83 -9.40 -0.12
C PRO A 247 1.57 -8.52 0.90
N ILE A 248 0.88 -7.54 1.43
CA ILE A 248 1.34 -6.72 2.55
C ILE A 248 0.28 -6.77 3.64
N ASP A 249 0.64 -7.29 4.80
CA ASP A 249 -0.20 -7.28 5.98
C ASP A 249 0.42 -6.35 7.03
N ARG A 250 -0.36 -5.42 7.53
CA ARG A 250 0.03 -4.54 8.61
C ARG A 250 -1.04 -4.48 9.67
N GLU A 251 -0.71 -4.94 10.86
CA GLU A 251 -1.53 -4.82 12.06
C GLU A 251 -0.88 -3.86 13.04
N LYS A 252 -1.66 -2.97 13.64
CA LYS A 252 -1.18 -2.01 14.62
C LYS A 252 -2.15 -1.90 15.79
N ASN A 253 -1.62 -2.10 16.99
CA ASN A 253 -2.31 -1.90 18.25
C ASN A 253 -1.67 -0.74 19.00
N THR A 254 -2.43 0.29 19.33
CA THR A 254 -1.95 1.46 20.07
C THR A 254 -2.76 1.67 21.34
N PHE A 255 -2.09 1.82 22.47
CA PHE A 255 -2.65 2.22 23.74
C PHE A 255 -2.06 3.57 24.12
N ALA A 256 -2.90 4.54 24.42
CA ALA A 256 -2.48 5.85 24.85
C ALA A 256 -3.20 6.26 26.14
N TYR A 257 -2.46 6.96 26.99
CA TYR A 257 -2.99 7.59 28.16
C TYR A 257 -2.54 9.06 28.16
N VAL A 258 -3.46 9.95 28.45
CA VAL A 258 -3.21 11.37 28.64
C VAL A 258 -3.89 11.79 29.93
N GLY A 259 -3.16 12.47 30.81
CA GLY A 259 -3.74 12.94 32.06
C GLY A 259 -2.96 14.02 32.73
N ASP A 260 -3.67 14.91 33.41
CA ASP A 260 -3.12 15.94 34.29
C ASP A 260 -3.01 15.38 35.72
N ILE A 261 -1.77 15.12 36.12
CA ILE A 261 -1.46 14.54 37.44
C ILE A 261 -1.57 15.59 38.53
N SER A 262 -1.24 16.84 38.17
CA SER A 262 -1.40 18.01 39.02
C SER A 262 -1.49 19.27 38.16
N ASP A 263 -1.73 20.44 38.76
CA ASP A 263 -1.82 21.72 38.04
C ASP A 263 -0.56 22.04 37.20
N ASP A 264 0.60 21.51 37.62
CA ASP A 264 1.90 21.75 36.96
C ASP A 264 2.47 20.53 36.22
N LEU A 265 1.78 19.38 36.23
CA LEU A 265 2.29 18.14 35.67
C LEU A 265 1.24 17.41 34.86
N SER A 266 1.44 17.35 33.55
CA SER A 266 0.72 16.47 32.64
C SER A 266 1.58 15.28 32.19
N LEU A 267 0.98 14.15 32.00
CA LEU A 267 1.61 12.92 31.52
C LEU A 267 0.92 12.41 30.25
N GLU A 268 1.70 12.17 29.22
CA GLU A 268 1.29 11.45 28.03
C GLU A 268 2.12 10.17 27.89
N MET A 269 1.45 9.03 27.75
CA MET A 269 2.08 7.74 27.52
C MET A 269 1.45 7.10 26.30
N LYS A 270 2.28 6.54 25.42
CA LYS A 270 1.82 5.80 24.25
C LYS A 270 2.65 4.54 24.08
N TYR A 271 1.95 3.41 23.97
CA TYR A 271 2.53 2.12 23.60
C TYR A 271 1.93 1.66 22.28
N THR A 272 2.78 1.26 21.36
CA THR A 272 2.32 0.76 20.07
C THR A 272 3.06 -0.53 19.72
N ASP A 273 2.30 -1.55 19.35
CA ASP A 273 2.78 -2.78 18.75
C ASP A 273 2.39 -2.79 17.25
N ILE A 274 3.37 -3.11 16.39
CA ILE A 274 3.17 -3.18 14.95
C ILE A 274 3.74 -4.49 14.42
N VAL A 275 2.87 -5.26 13.77
CA VAL A 275 3.27 -6.41 12.97
C VAL A 275 3.19 -6.00 11.50
N TYR A 276 4.29 -6.15 10.78
CA TYR A 276 4.38 -5.87 9.36
C TYR A 276 4.92 -7.10 8.63
N LYS A 277 4.15 -7.61 7.69
CA LYS A 277 4.52 -8.73 6.82
C LYS A 277 4.48 -8.24 5.39
N ASN A 278 5.49 -8.62 4.65
CA ASN A 278 5.63 -8.27 3.26
C ASN A 278 6.34 -9.42 2.58
N ASP A 279 5.57 -10.29 1.96
CA ASP A 279 6.04 -11.46 1.27
C ASP A 279 6.01 -11.25 -0.26
N GLN A 280 6.66 -12.13 -0.99
CA GLN A 280 6.66 -12.14 -2.43
C GLN A 280 6.58 -13.57 -2.92
N ASP A 281 5.46 -13.91 -3.58
CA ASP A 281 5.20 -15.25 -4.08
C ASP A 281 5.19 -15.24 -5.62
N SER A 282 6.13 -15.95 -6.23
CA SER A 282 6.17 -16.10 -7.69
C SER A 282 5.05 -17.02 -8.18
N LEU A 283 4.31 -16.61 -9.22
CA LEU A 283 3.33 -17.47 -9.88
C LEU A 283 3.98 -18.69 -10.55
N GLY A 284 5.24 -18.58 -10.98
CA GLY A 284 6.00 -19.68 -11.54
C GLY A 284 6.64 -20.63 -10.51
N GLY A 285 6.45 -20.37 -9.21
CA GLY A 285 7.06 -21.15 -8.14
C GLY A 285 8.57 -20.93 -8.00
N GLU A 286 9.20 -21.69 -7.10
CA GLU A 286 10.60 -21.50 -6.68
C GLU A 286 11.56 -22.52 -7.30
N ASN A 287 11.08 -23.49 -8.08
CA ASN A 287 11.85 -24.67 -8.47
C ASN A 287 12.45 -24.58 -9.87
N PHE A 288 12.28 -23.46 -10.56
CA PHE A 288 12.78 -23.29 -11.93
C PHE A 288 13.65 -22.03 -12.02
N GLY A 289 14.81 -22.14 -12.66
CA GLY A 289 15.68 -21.00 -12.95
C GLY A 289 15.10 -20.10 -14.05
N HIS A 290 15.57 -18.85 -14.08
CA HIS A 290 15.20 -17.90 -15.13
C HIS A 290 15.81 -18.29 -16.47
N HIS A 291 14.98 -18.49 -17.49
CA HIS A 291 15.39 -18.85 -18.84
C HIS A 291 14.96 -17.81 -19.87
N ARG A 292 15.85 -17.53 -20.79
CA ARG A 292 15.60 -16.71 -21.97
C ARG A 292 15.78 -17.58 -23.22
N ILE A 293 14.75 -17.66 -24.04
CA ILE A 293 14.74 -18.46 -25.27
C ILE A 293 14.62 -17.51 -26.46
N ALA A 294 15.54 -17.59 -27.42
CA ALA A 294 15.48 -16.84 -28.66
C ALA A 294 14.48 -17.52 -29.60
N LEU A 295 13.58 -16.75 -30.17
CA LEU A 295 12.63 -17.19 -31.18
C LEU A 295 13.21 -17.04 -32.58
N SER A 296 12.62 -17.73 -33.56
CA SER A 296 13.05 -17.66 -34.95
C SER A 296 12.89 -16.28 -35.59
N SER A 297 11.98 -15.45 -35.04
CA SER A 297 11.77 -14.06 -35.43
C SER A 297 12.91 -13.12 -34.99
N GLY A 298 13.75 -13.57 -34.04
CA GLY A 298 14.77 -12.73 -33.38
C GLY A 298 14.32 -12.13 -32.05
N GLU A 299 13.03 -12.30 -31.69
CA GLU A 299 12.48 -11.92 -30.41
C GLU A 299 12.88 -12.91 -29.30
N TYR A 300 12.52 -12.62 -28.04
CA TYR A 300 12.85 -13.48 -26.92
C TYR A 300 11.63 -13.85 -26.11
N ALA A 301 11.54 -15.12 -25.70
CA ALA A 301 10.59 -15.61 -24.72
C ALA A 301 11.23 -15.81 -23.34
N TYR A 302 10.50 -15.48 -22.31
CA TYR A 302 10.90 -15.65 -20.92
C TYR A 302 9.85 -16.50 -20.19
N PRO A 303 9.90 -17.83 -20.35
CA PRO A 303 8.86 -18.72 -19.88
C PRO A 303 9.00 -19.12 -18.42
N THR A 304 10.09 -18.81 -17.76
CA THR A 304 10.35 -19.22 -16.38
C THR A 304 11.02 -18.10 -15.59
N SER A 305 10.62 -17.95 -14.34
CA SER A 305 11.19 -16.96 -13.42
C SER A 305 11.78 -17.64 -12.19
N GLU A 306 12.89 -17.13 -11.70
CA GLU A 306 13.47 -17.53 -10.43
C GLU A 306 12.97 -16.58 -9.34
N GLN A 307 12.44 -17.15 -8.26
CA GLN A 307 12.12 -16.34 -7.09
C GLN A 307 13.41 -16.04 -6.33
N TYR A 308 13.78 -14.77 -6.27
CA TYR A 308 14.90 -14.33 -5.46
C TYR A 308 14.48 -14.23 -3.97
N ARG A 309 14.41 -15.36 -3.28
CA ARG A 309 14.35 -15.37 -1.80
C ARG A 309 15.66 -14.92 -1.13
N LEU A 310 16.71 -14.70 -1.91
CA LEU A 310 18.06 -14.48 -1.38
C LEU A 310 18.34 -13.08 -0.82
N SER A 311 17.51 -12.07 -1.06
CA SER A 311 17.88 -10.71 -0.68
C SER A 311 17.61 -10.37 0.79
N LEU A 312 16.63 -11.01 1.44
CA LEU A 312 16.26 -10.67 2.82
C LEU A 312 17.08 -11.41 3.89
N ILE A 313 17.58 -12.62 3.60
CA ILE A 313 18.35 -13.40 4.57
C ILE A 313 19.78 -12.85 4.72
N HIS A 314 20.33 -12.20 3.71
CA HIS A 314 21.70 -11.65 3.76
C HIS A 314 21.80 -10.25 4.39
N ILE A 315 20.71 -9.54 4.58
CA ILE A 315 20.71 -8.19 5.18
C ILE A 315 20.63 -8.26 6.72
N SER A 316 20.17 -9.37 7.29
CA SER A 316 19.96 -9.52 8.73
C SER A 316 21.14 -10.10 9.52
N GLU A 317 22.19 -10.60 8.88
CA GLU A 317 23.40 -11.01 9.60
C GLU A 317 24.48 -9.91 9.56
N PRO A 318 24.73 -9.26 10.70
CA PRO A 318 25.92 -8.45 10.82
C PRO A 318 27.12 -9.41 10.79
N THR A 319 27.88 -9.43 9.69
CA THR A 319 29.17 -10.07 9.63
C THR A 319 30.08 -9.49 10.72
N ARG A 320 30.08 -10.09 11.91
CA ARG A 320 31.18 -9.95 12.86
C ARG A 320 32.38 -10.66 12.24
N ARG A 321 33.25 -9.89 11.58
CA ARG A 321 34.61 -10.37 11.37
C ARG A 321 35.28 -10.47 12.75
N PRO A 322 35.84 -11.62 13.12
CA PRO A 322 36.67 -11.65 14.32
C PRO A 322 37.90 -10.77 14.04
N ILE A 323 38.16 -9.90 14.98
CA ILE A 323 39.39 -9.13 15.07
C ILE A 323 40.51 -10.08 15.48
#